data_43e552743f0d8780095965eda60ba02c
#
_entry.id   43e552743f0d8780095965eda60ba02c
#
_cell.length_a   1.000
_cell.length_b   1.000
_cell.length_c   1.000
_cell.angle_alpha   90.00
_cell.angle_beta   90.00
_cell.angle_gamma   90.00
#
_symmetry.space_group_name_H-M   'P 1'
#
loop_
_entity.id
_entity.type
_entity.pdbx_description
1 polymer ?
#
loop_
_entity_poly.entity_id
_entity_poly.type
_entity_poly.pdbx_seq_one_letter_code
_entity_poly.pdbx_strand_id
1 'polypeptide(L)'
;MTNSYKIIDHHYDVVVVGAGGSGLRATLGCAEAGLKTACISKVFPTRSHTVAAQGGIGAALGNMGEDNWKWHMYDTVKGSDWLGDQDAIEYLCSKAPEAVIELEEYGMPF
;
A
#
# COMPACT_ATOMS: atom_id res chain seq x y z
N MET A 1 24.04 29.51 27.62
CA MET A 1 22.59 29.34 27.84
C MET A 1 22.14 28.11 27.07
N THR A 2 21.91 27.01 27.75
CA THR A 2 21.31 25.82 27.14
C THR A 2 19.82 26.10 27.01
N ASN A 3 19.35 26.39 25.80
CA ASN A 3 17.93 26.35 25.51
C ASN A 3 17.47 24.89 25.64
N SER A 4 17.00 24.52 26.84
CA SER A 4 16.37 23.24 27.06
C SER A 4 14.98 23.30 26.41
N TYR A 5 14.84 22.74 25.20
CA TYR A 5 13.54 22.52 24.62
C TYR A 5 12.83 21.39 25.37
N LYS A 6 11.52 21.47 25.46
CA LYS A 6 10.70 20.45 26.12
C LYS A 6 10.66 19.20 25.23
N ILE A 7 11.08 18.07 25.75
CA ILE A 7 10.91 16.77 25.12
C ILE A 7 9.58 16.20 25.60
N ILE A 8 8.78 15.69 24.66
CA ILE A 8 7.52 15.00 24.95
C ILE A 8 7.67 13.59 24.41
N ASP A 9 7.63 12.62 25.29
CA ASP A 9 7.71 11.21 24.95
C ASP A 9 6.32 10.63 24.62
N HIS A 10 6.26 9.88 23.55
CA HIS A 10 5.08 9.14 23.14
C HIS A 10 5.42 7.66 23.01
N HIS A 11 4.54 6.79 23.50
CA HIS A 11 4.72 5.35 23.49
C HIS A 11 3.65 4.68 22.63
N TYR A 12 4.08 3.83 21.72
CA TYR A 12 3.25 3.04 20.80
C TYR A 12 3.79 1.62 20.70
N ASP A 13 2.91 0.67 20.35
CA ASP A 13 3.31 -0.71 20.07
C ASP A 13 3.98 -0.81 18.70
N VAL A 14 3.48 -0.01 17.73
CA VAL A 14 3.99 0.04 16.36
C VAL A 14 4.12 1.48 15.89
N VAL A 15 5.20 1.79 15.21
CA VAL A 15 5.39 3.06 14.50
C VAL A 15 5.64 2.77 13.03
N VAL A 16 4.72 3.24 12.18
CA VAL A 16 4.83 3.17 10.72
C VAL A 16 5.39 4.48 10.20
N VAL A 17 6.50 4.42 9.49
CA VAL A 17 7.16 5.61 8.90
C VAL A 17 6.79 5.72 7.43
N GLY A 18 5.93 6.67 7.12
CA GLY A 18 5.40 6.93 5.79
C GLY A 18 3.89 6.69 5.72
N ALA A 19 3.14 7.68 5.23
CA ALA A 19 1.68 7.62 5.08
C ALA A 19 1.23 7.67 3.61
N GLY A 20 1.96 6.96 2.74
CA GLY A 20 1.49 6.57 1.41
C GLY A 20 0.55 5.37 1.50
N GLY A 21 0.14 4.81 0.36
CA GLY A 21 -0.81 3.69 0.33
C GLY A 21 -0.36 2.48 1.16
N SER A 22 0.89 2.07 1.04
CA SER A 22 1.44 0.93 1.81
C SER A 22 1.49 1.21 3.31
N GLY A 23 1.93 2.41 3.70
CA GLY A 23 2.01 2.79 5.12
C GLY A 23 0.64 2.93 5.78
N LEU A 24 -0.34 3.49 5.08
CA LEU A 24 -1.72 3.59 5.57
C LEU A 24 -2.35 2.21 5.71
N ARG A 25 -2.15 1.30 4.74
CA ARG A 25 -2.66 -0.07 4.83
C ARG A 25 -2.02 -0.84 5.98
N ALA A 26 -0.71 -0.71 6.19
CA ALA A 26 -0.03 -1.31 7.33
C ALA A 26 -0.53 -0.75 8.66
N THR A 27 -0.74 0.57 8.74
CA THR A 27 -1.29 1.24 9.94
C THR A 27 -2.69 0.72 10.26
N LEU A 28 -3.55 0.58 9.26
CA LEU A 28 -4.89 0.04 9.42
C LEU A 28 -4.84 -1.40 9.96
N GLY A 29 -4.05 -2.27 9.35
CA GLY A 29 -3.92 -3.66 9.79
C GLY A 29 -3.37 -3.80 11.21
N CYS A 30 -2.41 -2.98 11.61
CA CYS A 30 -1.92 -2.94 12.98
C CYS A 30 -3.01 -2.47 13.98
N ALA A 31 -3.78 -1.46 13.60
CA ALA A 31 -4.88 -0.95 14.43
C ALA A 31 -6.01 -1.97 14.56
N GLU A 32 -6.37 -2.67 13.49
CA GLU A 32 -7.35 -3.77 13.49
C GLU A 32 -6.90 -4.93 14.39
N ALA A 33 -5.59 -5.18 14.46
CA ALA A 33 -5.02 -6.16 15.39
C ALA A 33 -5.02 -5.70 16.87
N GLY A 34 -5.55 -4.52 17.16
CA GLY A 34 -5.64 -3.97 18.52
C GLY A 34 -4.35 -3.32 19.03
N LEU A 35 -3.37 -3.10 18.15
CA LEU A 35 -2.10 -2.47 18.52
C LEU A 35 -2.25 -0.94 18.54
N LYS A 36 -1.67 -0.29 19.56
CA LYS A 36 -1.56 1.15 19.61
C LYS A 36 -0.53 1.62 18.57
N THR A 37 -1.02 2.14 17.46
CA THR A 37 -0.21 2.41 16.26
C THR A 37 -0.08 3.91 16.01
N ALA A 38 1.15 4.37 15.71
CA ALA A 38 1.42 5.69 15.17
C ALA A 38 1.85 5.59 13.72
N CYS A 39 1.34 6.50 12.87
CA CYS A 39 1.83 6.68 11.51
C CYS A 39 2.49 8.05 11.40
N ILE A 40 3.77 8.05 11.05
CA ILE A 40 4.58 9.27 10.93
C ILE A 40 4.74 9.61 9.47
N SER A 41 4.41 10.84 9.09
CA SER A 41 4.53 11.31 7.72
C SER A 41 5.25 12.66 7.63
N LYS A 42 6.05 12.83 6.57
CA LYS A 42 6.69 14.10 6.25
C LYS A 42 5.67 15.16 5.81
N VAL A 43 4.65 14.71 5.08
CA VAL A 43 3.58 15.56 4.55
C VAL A 43 2.23 14.96 4.92
N PHE A 44 1.17 15.76 4.77
CA PHE A 44 -0.18 15.26 4.99
C PHE A 44 -0.47 14.07 4.05
N PRO A 45 -1.14 13.00 4.51
CA PRO A 45 -1.31 11.76 3.74
C PRO A 45 -1.91 11.95 2.34
N THR A 46 -2.80 12.93 2.14
CA THR A 46 -3.38 13.26 0.83
C THR A 46 -2.39 13.90 -0.15
N ARG A 47 -1.14 14.11 0.25
CA ARG A 47 -0.04 14.57 -0.60
C ARG A 47 0.89 13.45 -1.06
N SER A 48 0.55 12.20 -0.77
CA SER A 48 1.35 11.04 -1.21
C SER A 48 1.25 10.82 -2.72
N HIS A 49 2.24 10.14 -3.28
CA HIS A 49 2.21 9.69 -4.68
C HIS A 49 1.03 8.75 -4.96
N THR A 50 0.59 7.97 -3.98
CA THR A 50 -0.59 7.11 -4.11
C THR A 50 -1.84 7.93 -4.43
N VAL A 51 -2.04 9.07 -3.75
CA VAL A 51 -3.17 9.98 -4.02
C VAL A 51 -2.99 10.74 -5.33
N ALA A 52 -1.75 11.08 -5.69
CA ALA A 52 -1.44 11.79 -6.92
C ALA A 52 -1.51 10.90 -8.18
N ALA A 53 -1.53 9.59 -8.04
CA ALA A 53 -1.62 8.66 -9.15
C ALA A 53 -2.97 8.79 -9.89
N GLN A 54 -2.93 8.67 -11.21
CA GLN A 54 -4.12 8.80 -12.08
C GLN A 54 -4.35 7.54 -12.94
N GLY A 55 -3.45 6.57 -12.90
CA GLY A 55 -3.48 5.39 -13.76
C GLY A 55 -4.40 4.26 -13.30
N GLY A 56 -4.93 4.33 -12.11
CA GLY A 56 -5.73 3.25 -11.53
C GLY A 56 -4.87 2.08 -10.99
N ILE A 57 -5.52 0.96 -10.75
CA ILE A 57 -4.90 -0.27 -10.23
C ILE A 57 -5.16 -1.40 -11.21
N GLY A 58 -4.09 -2.12 -11.61
CA GLY A 58 -4.18 -3.32 -12.43
C GLY A 58 -4.39 -4.56 -11.58
N ALA A 59 -5.40 -5.36 -11.92
CA ALA A 59 -5.64 -6.66 -11.31
C ALA A 59 -6.41 -7.57 -12.27
N ALA A 60 -6.15 -8.86 -12.22
CA ALA A 60 -6.83 -9.85 -13.05
C ALA A 60 -8.19 -10.22 -12.43
N LEU A 61 -9.18 -9.33 -12.56
CA LEU A 61 -10.52 -9.51 -11.98
C LEU A 61 -11.47 -10.32 -12.87
N GLY A 62 -11.16 -10.45 -14.17
CA GLY A 62 -12.04 -11.10 -15.12
C GLY A 62 -13.34 -10.34 -15.41
N ASN A 63 -13.43 -9.06 -15.09
CA ASN A 63 -14.63 -8.23 -15.23
C ASN A 63 -14.91 -7.77 -16.66
N MET A 64 -13.93 -7.82 -17.55
CA MET A 64 -14.06 -7.46 -18.97
C MET A 64 -13.99 -8.67 -19.91
N GLY A 65 -13.70 -9.85 -19.39
CA GLY A 65 -13.52 -11.09 -20.14
C GLY A 65 -12.73 -12.11 -19.34
N GLU A 66 -12.37 -13.23 -19.97
CA GLU A 66 -11.50 -14.22 -19.33
C GLU A 66 -10.14 -13.61 -18.99
N ASP A 67 -9.70 -13.78 -17.75
CA ASP A 67 -8.44 -13.26 -17.25
C ASP A 67 -7.78 -14.20 -16.26
N ASN A 68 -6.47 -14.04 -16.03
CA ASN A 68 -5.72 -14.85 -15.11
C ASN A 68 -4.54 -14.04 -14.55
N TRP A 69 -4.33 -14.10 -13.24
CA TRP A 69 -3.23 -13.40 -12.60
C TRP A 69 -1.84 -13.81 -13.13
N LYS A 70 -1.68 -15.02 -13.70
CA LYS A 70 -0.43 -15.46 -14.33
C LYS A 70 -0.14 -14.69 -15.62
N TRP A 71 -1.17 -14.26 -16.34
CA TRP A 71 -1.00 -13.37 -17.50
C TRP A 71 -0.56 -11.99 -17.05
N HIS A 72 -1.19 -11.48 -16.00
CA HIS A 72 -0.76 -10.22 -15.35
C HIS A 72 0.70 -10.31 -14.89
N MET A 73 1.11 -11.42 -14.25
CA MET A 73 2.49 -11.67 -13.86
C MET A 73 3.45 -11.67 -15.07
N TYR A 74 3.09 -12.38 -16.12
CA TYR A 74 3.91 -12.42 -17.34
C TYR A 74 4.11 -11.04 -17.95
N ASP A 75 3.04 -10.27 -18.10
CA ASP A 75 3.08 -8.91 -18.63
C ASP A 75 3.92 -7.97 -17.75
N THR A 76 3.83 -8.14 -16.45
CA THR A 76 4.62 -7.34 -15.48
C THR A 76 6.11 -7.68 -15.55
N VAL A 77 6.46 -8.96 -15.59
CA VAL A 77 7.86 -9.41 -15.74
C VAL A 77 8.43 -8.91 -17.06
N LYS A 78 7.69 -9.05 -18.15
CA LYS A 78 8.08 -8.57 -19.48
C LYS A 78 8.19 -7.03 -19.51
N GLY A 79 7.23 -6.33 -18.93
CA GLY A 79 7.22 -4.86 -18.86
C GLY A 79 8.34 -4.27 -18.01
N SER A 80 8.90 -5.04 -17.08
CA SER A 80 10.08 -4.68 -16.30
C SER A 80 11.41 -5.04 -16.99
N ASP A 81 11.39 -5.38 -18.27
CA ASP A 81 12.56 -5.84 -19.04
C ASP A 81 13.30 -7.03 -18.38
N TRP A 82 12.55 -7.90 -17.68
CA TRP A 82 13.06 -9.06 -16.93
C TRP A 82 14.01 -8.70 -15.77
N LEU A 83 14.04 -7.44 -15.37
CA LEU A 83 14.88 -6.94 -14.27
C LEU A 83 14.16 -6.93 -12.92
N GLY A 84 12.83 -7.09 -12.91
CA GLY A 84 12.04 -7.09 -11.69
C GLY A 84 12.29 -8.34 -10.83
N ASP A 85 12.06 -8.20 -9.52
CA ASP A 85 12.04 -9.32 -8.60
C ASP A 85 10.79 -10.19 -8.89
N GLN A 86 11.01 -11.38 -9.46
CA GLN A 86 9.93 -12.22 -9.95
C GLN A 86 9.08 -12.81 -8.83
N ASP A 87 9.65 -13.07 -7.66
CA ASP A 87 8.91 -13.54 -6.48
C ASP A 87 7.97 -12.44 -5.95
N ALA A 88 8.45 -11.20 -5.90
CA ALA A 88 7.63 -10.06 -5.53
C ALA A 88 6.52 -9.78 -6.56
N ILE A 89 6.80 -9.92 -7.84
CA ILE A 89 5.81 -9.77 -8.93
C ILE A 89 4.76 -10.86 -8.85
N GLU A 90 5.14 -12.12 -8.63
CA GLU A 90 4.21 -13.23 -8.44
C GLU A 90 3.27 -12.97 -7.28
N TYR A 91 3.82 -12.59 -6.13
CA TYR A 91 3.04 -12.24 -4.95
C TYR A 91 2.05 -11.12 -5.23
N LEU A 92 2.53 -10.01 -5.82
CA LEU A 92 1.71 -8.86 -6.16
C LEU A 92 0.57 -9.24 -7.10
N CYS A 93 0.86 -9.89 -8.22
CA CYS A 93 -0.14 -10.21 -9.23
C CYS A 93 -1.17 -11.23 -8.73
N SER A 94 -0.74 -12.22 -7.95
CA SER A 94 -1.64 -13.23 -7.36
C SER A 94 -2.57 -12.64 -6.30
N LYS A 95 -2.11 -11.61 -5.56
CA LYS A 95 -2.87 -10.96 -4.49
C LYS A 95 -3.64 -9.71 -4.93
N ALA A 96 -3.32 -9.15 -6.09
CA ALA A 96 -3.96 -7.94 -6.59
C ALA A 96 -5.49 -8.02 -6.67
N PRO A 97 -6.12 -9.13 -7.13
CA PRO A 97 -7.58 -9.22 -7.17
C PRO A 97 -8.22 -9.08 -5.79
N GLU A 98 -7.67 -9.76 -4.79
CA GLU A 98 -8.14 -9.69 -3.39
C GLU A 98 -7.97 -8.28 -2.83
N ALA A 99 -6.81 -7.66 -3.07
CA ALA A 99 -6.51 -6.32 -2.59
C ALA A 99 -7.41 -5.24 -3.21
N VAL A 100 -7.80 -5.37 -4.47
CA VAL A 100 -8.72 -4.43 -5.13
C VAL A 100 -10.12 -4.52 -4.53
N ILE A 101 -10.62 -5.72 -4.28
CA ILE A 101 -11.91 -5.94 -3.62
C ILE A 101 -11.89 -5.37 -2.19
N GLU A 102 -10.81 -5.60 -1.45
CA GLU A 102 -10.64 -5.03 -0.10
C GLU A 102 -10.69 -3.49 -0.12
N LEU A 103 -10.04 -2.85 -1.10
CA LEU A 103 -10.10 -1.39 -1.25
C LEU A 103 -11.51 -0.90 -1.59
N GLU A 104 -12.26 -1.63 -2.41
CA GLU A 104 -13.67 -1.31 -2.70
C GLU A 104 -14.52 -1.40 -1.44
N GLU A 105 -14.33 -2.43 -0.61
CA GLU A 105 -15.01 -2.59 0.68
C GLU A 105 -14.67 -1.46 1.65
N TYR A 106 -13.47 -0.89 1.59
CA TYR A 106 -13.10 0.31 2.34
C TYR A 106 -13.71 1.61 1.79
N GLY A 107 -14.46 1.52 0.71
CA GLY A 107 -15.20 2.64 0.13
C GLY A 107 -14.51 3.33 -1.04
N MET A 108 -13.50 2.71 -1.67
CA MET A 108 -12.90 3.25 -2.89
C MET A 108 -13.89 3.09 -4.06
N PRO A 109 -14.27 4.18 -4.72
CA PRO A 109 -15.22 4.14 -5.85
C PRO A 109 -14.48 3.77 -7.14
N PHE A 110 -14.42 2.51 -7.43
CA PHE A 110 -13.91 2.02 -8.72
C PHE A 110 -14.94 2.16 -9.83
#